data_6cceddecc4df4c123be1d6f0abd17d3c
#
_entry.id   6cceddecc4df4c123be1d6f0abd17d3c
#
_cell.length_a   1.000
_cell.length_b   1.000
_cell.length_c   1.000
_cell.angle_alpha   90.00
_cell.angle_beta   90.00
_cell.angle_gamma   90.00
#
_symmetry.space_group_name_H-M   'P 1'
#
loop_
_entity.id
_entity.type
_entity.pdbx_description
1 polymer ?
#
loop_
_entity_poly.entity_id
_entity_poly.type
_entity_poly.pdbx_seq_one_letter_code
_entity_poly.pdbx_strand_id
1 'polypeptide(L)'
;MNQQELEVLRSKIDGLNLEILRLINERAEVVEQIGKIKEKQGVNRYDPLRERHMLDLLKEHNNGPLNQMTVDFIFKQIFKTALKQLEAEKKKELLVSRKKKAEDTIVNVNGELIGKDGTSFVYGPCAVESYEQVDAVAKSISEKGLKLIRGGAYKPRTSPYDFQGLGLEGLKILSEVGKKRGLGVVTEIVTPGDLDEALEYIDVIQIGARNMQNFELLKAAGATDKPVLLKRGLAATIDEFIHAAEYIMSKGNENIILCERGIRTYEKATRNTLDISAVPILKQETHLPVMVDVTHSTGRRDLLLPCAKAAIAIGADGVMAEVHPDPSVAL
;
A
#
# COMPACT_ATOMS: atom_id res chain seq x y z
N MET A 1 -0.89 59.03 -10.67
CA MET A 1 -1.38 58.29 -9.51
C MET A 1 -0.40 58.57 -8.39
N ASN A 2 -0.87 59.13 -7.27
CA ASN A 2 -0.02 59.56 -6.20
C ASN A 2 0.39 58.30 -5.36
N GLN A 3 1.65 58.21 -4.99
CA GLN A 3 2.21 57.09 -4.20
C GLN A 3 1.42 56.84 -2.93
N GLN A 4 0.88 57.91 -2.37
CA GLN A 4 0.02 57.88 -1.17
C GLN A 4 -1.33 57.20 -1.40
N GLU A 5 -1.96 57.38 -2.55
CA GLU A 5 -3.18 56.70 -2.93
C GLU A 5 -2.96 55.20 -3.16
N LEU A 6 -1.81 54.80 -3.71
CA LEU A 6 -1.44 53.41 -3.87
C LEU A 6 -1.25 52.70 -2.54
N GLU A 7 -0.60 53.34 -1.57
CA GLU A 7 -0.45 52.78 -0.23
C GLU A 7 -1.76 52.60 0.52
N VAL A 8 -2.71 53.53 0.37
CA VAL A 8 -4.06 53.40 0.94
C VAL A 8 -4.79 52.20 0.36
N LEU A 9 -4.70 51.99 -0.98
CA LEU A 9 -5.34 50.86 -1.63
C LEU A 9 -4.66 49.52 -1.25
N ARG A 10 -3.34 49.48 -1.11
CA ARG A 10 -2.60 48.30 -0.62
C ARG A 10 -3.04 47.94 0.80
N SER A 11 -3.07 48.91 1.72
CA SER A 11 -3.55 48.68 3.09
C SER A 11 -5.01 48.16 3.12
N LYS A 12 -5.86 48.64 2.21
CA LYS A 12 -7.23 48.11 2.10
C LYS A 12 -7.25 46.65 1.61
N ILE A 13 -6.39 46.29 0.65
CA ILE A 13 -6.26 44.89 0.18
C ILE A 13 -5.76 44.01 1.30
N ASP A 14 -4.76 44.45 2.09
CA ASP A 14 -4.25 43.69 3.24
C ASP A 14 -5.34 43.41 4.27
N GLY A 15 -6.16 44.42 4.58
CA GLY A 15 -7.31 44.24 5.47
C GLY A 15 -8.34 43.23 4.93
N LEU A 16 -8.65 43.29 3.64
CA LEU A 16 -9.54 42.32 2.99
C LEU A 16 -8.96 40.90 2.98
N ASN A 17 -7.66 40.76 2.79
CA ASN A 17 -6.99 39.46 2.83
C ASN A 17 -7.06 38.83 4.23
N LEU A 18 -6.89 39.62 5.28
CA LEU A 18 -7.04 39.15 6.67
C LEU A 18 -8.50 38.72 6.98
N GLU A 19 -9.47 39.44 6.45
CA GLU A 19 -10.88 39.07 6.61
C GLU A 19 -11.22 37.79 5.85
N ILE A 20 -10.74 37.64 4.60
CA ILE A 20 -10.88 36.41 3.84
C ILE A 20 -10.26 35.23 4.60
N LEU A 21 -9.05 35.38 5.14
CA LEU A 21 -8.39 34.36 5.95
C LEU A 21 -9.24 33.95 7.15
N ARG A 22 -9.78 34.91 7.89
CA ARG A 22 -10.66 34.66 9.03
C ARG A 22 -11.90 33.85 8.63
N LEU A 23 -12.58 34.25 7.53
CA LEU A 23 -13.78 33.57 7.03
C LEU A 23 -13.48 32.16 6.51
N ILE A 24 -12.33 31.95 5.86
CA ILE A 24 -11.92 30.62 5.40
C ILE A 24 -11.68 29.70 6.61
N ASN A 25 -11.02 30.17 7.68
CA ASN A 25 -10.79 29.39 8.89
C ASN A 25 -12.11 29.07 9.63
N GLU A 26 -12.98 30.05 9.82
CA GLU A 26 -14.30 29.83 10.42
C GLU A 26 -15.13 28.80 9.63
N ARG A 27 -15.11 28.91 8.30
CA ARG A 27 -15.73 27.92 7.42
C ARG A 27 -15.12 26.53 7.60
N ALA A 28 -13.80 26.41 7.75
CA ALA A 28 -13.12 25.12 7.95
C ALA A 28 -13.56 24.46 9.27
N GLU A 29 -13.70 25.21 10.34
CA GLU A 29 -14.20 24.72 11.64
C GLU A 29 -15.64 24.17 11.52
N VAL A 30 -16.52 24.86 10.80
CA VAL A 30 -17.90 24.39 10.55
C VAL A 30 -17.89 23.10 9.71
N VAL A 31 -17.03 23.01 8.69
CA VAL A 31 -16.90 21.80 7.86
C VAL A 31 -16.40 20.61 8.69
N GLU A 32 -15.48 20.82 9.62
CA GLU A 32 -15.02 19.78 10.55
C GLU A 32 -16.17 19.27 11.45
N GLN A 33 -16.97 20.17 12.00
CA GLN A 33 -18.14 19.78 12.80
C GLN A 33 -19.15 18.97 11.99
N ILE A 34 -19.44 19.38 10.74
CA ILE A 34 -20.30 18.62 9.83
C ILE A 34 -19.69 17.24 9.55
N GLY A 35 -18.37 17.17 9.35
CA GLY A 35 -17.65 15.92 9.15
C GLY A 35 -17.85 14.93 10.30
N LYS A 36 -17.71 15.39 11.54
CA LYS A 36 -17.93 14.58 12.76
C LYS A 36 -19.39 14.09 12.89
N ILE A 37 -20.36 14.91 12.51
CA ILE A 37 -21.79 14.52 12.52
C ILE A 37 -22.08 13.45 11.48
N LYS A 38 -21.62 13.65 10.24
CA LYS A 38 -21.80 12.68 9.14
C LYS A 38 -21.15 11.32 9.46
N GLU A 39 -20.00 11.32 10.10
CA GLU A 39 -19.30 10.10 10.52
C GLU A 39 -20.11 9.31 11.56
N LYS A 40 -20.65 9.95 12.57
CA LYS A 40 -21.56 9.32 13.55
C LYS A 40 -22.81 8.70 12.91
N GLN A 41 -23.25 9.26 11.79
CA GLN A 41 -24.44 8.80 11.03
C GLN A 41 -24.10 7.77 9.94
N GLY A 42 -22.82 7.44 9.72
CA GLY A 42 -22.38 6.54 8.64
C GLY A 42 -22.61 7.12 7.23
N VAL A 43 -22.76 8.46 7.09
CA VAL A 43 -23.02 9.14 5.82
C VAL A 43 -21.72 9.60 5.18
N ASN A 44 -21.63 9.48 3.85
CA ASN A 44 -20.45 9.92 3.10
C ASN A 44 -20.18 11.42 3.33
N ARG A 45 -18.93 11.77 3.61
CA ARG A 45 -18.48 13.15 3.81
C ARG A 45 -18.62 14.00 2.54
N TYR A 46 -18.29 13.43 1.36
CA TYR A 46 -18.46 14.08 0.06
C TYR A 46 -19.92 14.00 -0.41
N ASP A 47 -20.49 15.17 -0.73
CA ASP A 47 -21.87 15.33 -1.18
C ASP A 47 -21.89 16.20 -2.45
N PRO A 48 -21.90 15.57 -3.65
CA PRO A 48 -21.90 16.30 -4.92
C PRO A 48 -23.11 17.21 -5.12
N LEU A 49 -24.27 16.83 -4.57
CA LEU A 49 -25.48 17.63 -4.69
C LEU A 49 -25.37 18.90 -3.85
N ARG A 50 -24.82 18.79 -2.66
CA ARG A 50 -24.55 19.93 -1.80
C ARG A 50 -23.51 20.87 -2.40
N GLU A 51 -22.46 20.34 -3.01
CA GLU A 51 -21.44 21.16 -3.71
C GLU A 51 -22.08 21.97 -4.85
N ARG A 52 -22.91 21.34 -5.67
CA ARG A 52 -23.64 22.01 -6.75
C ARG A 52 -24.55 23.12 -6.20
N HIS A 53 -25.34 22.81 -5.18
CA HIS A 53 -26.23 23.80 -4.55
C HIS A 53 -25.46 25.01 -4.00
N MET A 54 -24.27 24.80 -3.42
CA MET A 54 -23.43 25.90 -2.94
C MET A 54 -22.92 26.79 -4.10
N LEU A 55 -22.54 26.20 -5.24
CA LEU A 55 -22.10 26.94 -6.42
C LEU A 55 -23.25 27.72 -7.06
N ASP A 56 -24.46 27.15 -7.09
CA ASP A 56 -25.66 27.83 -7.58
C ASP A 56 -26.01 29.04 -6.69
N LEU A 57 -25.94 28.89 -5.37
CA LEU A 57 -26.14 29.98 -4.41
C LEU A 57 -25.13 31.12 -4.61
N LEU A 58 -23.85 30.78 -4.84
CA LEU A 58 -22.80 31.76 -5.10
C LEU A 58 -23.06 32.51 -6.41
N LYS A 59 -23.57 31.81 -7.44
CA LYS A 59 -23.94 32.42 -8.71
C LYS A 59 -25.05 33.43 -8.57
N GLU A 60 -26.09 33.13 -7.79
CA GLU A 60 -27.22 34.03 -7.53
C GLU A 60 -26.81 35.31 -6.79
N HIS A 61 -25.74 35.24 -5.97
CA HIS A 61 -25.28 36.34 -5.13
C HIS A 61 -24.03 37.06 -5.69
N ASN A 62 -23.51 36.63 -6.82
CA ASN A 62 -22.32 37.24 -7.42
C ASN A 62 -22.66 38.52 -8.17
N ASN A 63 -22.61 39.65 -7.47
CA ASN A 63 -22.78 40.99 -8.03
C ASN A 63 -21.45 41.76 -8.22
N GLY A 64 -20.33 41.05 -8.09
CA GLY A 64 -19.01 41.67 -8.14
C GLY A 64 -18.36 41.66 -9.54
N PRO A 65 -17.13 42.15 -9.67
CA PRO A 65 -16.41 42.23 -10.93
C PRO A 65 -15.87 40.88 -11.45
N LEU A 66 -15.86 39.85 -10.59
CA LEU A 66 -15.40 38.52 -10.97
C LEU A 66 -16.48 37.79 -11.79
N ASN A 67 -16.08 37.18 -12.92
CA ASN A 67 -17.00 36.33 -13.66
C ASN A 67 -17.26 35.02 -12.90
N GLN A 68 -18.38 34.35 -13.21
CA GLN A 68 -18.81 33.14 -12.50
C GLN A 68 -17.78 32.01 -12.57
N MET A 69 -17.08 31.82 -13.69
CA MET A 69 -16.05 30.78 -13.81
C MET A 69 -14.91 30.98 -12.79
N THR A 70 -14.51 32.22 -12.55
CA THR A 70 -13.49 32.57 -11.57
C THR A 70 -13.97 32.30 -10.14
N VAL A 71 -15.21 32.68 -9.83
CA VAL A 71 -15.83 32.39 -8.52
C VAL A 71 -15.92 30.88 -8.28
N ASP A 72 -16.43 30.12 -9.25
CA ASP A 72 -16.52 28.66 -9.17
C ASP A 72 -15.15 28.01 -8.95
N PHE A 73 -14.13 28.48 -9.66
CA PHE A 73 -12.76 27.98 -9.51
C PHE A 73 -12.24 28.20 -8.09
N ILE A 74 -12.35 29.40 -7.55
CA ILE A 74 -11.89 29.74 -6.20
C ILE A 74 -12.60 28.86 -5.16
N PHE A 75 -13.93 28.79 -5.21
CA PHE A 75 -14.69 28.03 -4.23
C PHE A 75 -14.48 26.53 -4.33
N LYS A 76 -14.28 25.97 -5.55
CA LYS A 76 -13.88 24.57 -5.73
C LYS A 76 -12.52 24.28 -5.08
N GLN A 77 -11.55 25.22 -5.14
CA GLN A 77 -10.28 25.03 -4.43
C GLN A 77 -10.48 25.05 -2.90
N ILE A 78 -11.31 25.94 -2.39
CA ILE A 78 -11.65 25.98 -0.95
C ILE A 78 -12.32 24.66 -0.52
N PHE A 79 -13.27 24.12 -1.32
CA PHE A 79 -13.94 22.84 -1.02
C PHE A 79 -12.95 21.67 -1.04
N LYS A 80 -12.11 21.59 -2.07
CA LYS A 80 -11.08 20.55 -2.21
C LYS A 80 -10.06 20.59 -1.06
N THR A 81 -9.66 21.78 -0.64
CA THR A 81 -8.69 21.94 0.48
C THR A 81 -9.31 21.48 1.79
N ALA A 82 -10.58 21.83 2.07
CA ALA A 82 -11.29 21.38 3.25
C ALA A 82 -11.46 19.84 3.28
N LEU A 83 -11.78 19.20 2.14
CA LEU A 83 -11.84 17.74 2.05
C LEU A 83 -10.48 17.10 2.31
N LYS A 84 -9.40 17.63 1.72
CA LYS A 84 -8.03 17.14 1.96
C LYS A 84 -7.62 17.24 3.44
N GLN A 85 -8.00 18.33 4.11
CA GLN A 85 -7.72 18.48 5.54
C GLN A 85 -8.45 17.42 6.37
N LEU A 86 -9.73 17.18 6.09
CA LEU A 86 -10.53 16.13 6.74
C LEU A 86 -9.96 14.72 6.46
N GLU A 87 -9.46 14.47 5.23
CA GLU A 87 -8.78 13.21 4.89
C GLU A 87 -7.44 13.06 5.63
N ALA A 88 -6.67 14.15 5.75
CA ALA A 88 -5.42 14.15 6.51
C ALA A 88 -5.62 13.89 8.01
N GLU A 89 -6.73 14.38 8.58
CA GLU A 89 -7.13 14.06 9.96
C GLU A 89 -7.54 12.60 10.10
N LYS A 90 -8.31 12.06 9.14
CA LYS A 90 -8.68 10.65 9.11
C LYS A 90 -7.47 9.73 9.01
N LYS A 91 -6.43 10.11 8.24
CA LYS A 91 -5.14 9.38 8.22
C LYS A 91 -4.47 9.31 9.60
N LYS A 92 -4.66 10.30 10.46
CA LYS A 92 -4.12 10.27 11.84
C LYS A 92 -4.79 9.19 12.71
N GLU A 93 -5.97 8.75 12.34
CA GLU A 93 -6.79 7.77 13.07
C GLU A 93 -6.62 6.34 12.55
N LEU A 94 -5.92 6.12 11.41
CA LEU A 94 -5.68 4.78 10.89
C LEU A 94 -4.89 3.95 11.92
N LEU A 95 -5.30 2.69 12.10
CA LEU A 95 -4.62 1.75 12.98
C LEU A 95 -3.16 1.51 12.55
N VAL A 96 -2.92 1.45 11.23
CA VAL A 96 -1.57 1.30 10.66
C VAL A 96 -0.69 2.54 10.77
N SER A 97 -1.25 3.70 11.17
CA SER A 97 -0.51 4.97 11.16
C SER A 97 0.55 5.04 12.25
N ARG A 98 1.73 5.56 11.91
CA ARG A 98 2.80 5.91 12.84
C ARG A 98 2.33 6.87 13.96
N LYS A 99 1.31 7.67 13.69
CA LYS A 99 0.70 8.58 14.69
C LYS A 99 -0.14 7.84 15.72
N LYS A 100 -0.63 6.64 15.39
CA LYS A 100 -1.38 5.77 16.30
C LYS A 100 -0.44 4.92 17.15
N LYS A 101 0.65 4.43 16.56
CA LYS A 101 1.68 3.61 17.22
C LYS A 101 3.06 4.11 16.76
N ALA A 102 3.85 4.64 17.67
CA ALA A 102 5.17 5.20 17.37
C ALA A 102 6.24 4.12 17.14
N GLU A 103 6.12 2.99 17.84
CA GLU A 103 7.06 1.87 17.78
C GLU A 103 6.84 1.05 16.50
N ASP A 104 7.94 0.50 15.97
CA ASP A 104 7.89 -0.40 14.81
C ASP A 104 7.15 -1.70 15.15
N THR A 105 6.33 -2.17 14.22
CA THR A 105 5.76 -3.51 14.30
C THR A 105 6.80 -4.52 13.86
N ILE A 106 7.01 -5.53 14.70
CA ILE A 106 7.90 -6.65 14.41
C ILE A 106 7.03 -7.88 14.14
N VAL A 107 7.15 -8.45 12.94
CA VAL A 107 6.41 -9.64 12.54
C VAL A 107 7.29 -10.85 12.68
N ASN A 108 6.89 -11.80 13.53
CA ASN A 108 7.60 -13.06 13.74
C ASN A 108 7.06 -14.14 12.79
N VAL A 109 7.92 -14.68 11.93
CA VAL A 109 7.60 -15.80 11.06
C VAL A 109 8.61 -16.92 11.30
N ASN A 110 8.21 -17.96 11.99
CA ASN A 110 9.07 -19.13 12.29
C ASN A 110 10.44 -18.74 12.89
N GLY A 111 10.44 -17.74 13.77
CA GLY A 111 11.66 -17.24 14.43
C GLY A 111 12.47 -16.22 13.58
N GLU A 112 12.03 -15.87 12.40
CA GLU A 112 12.51 -14.69 11.66
C GLU A 112 11.71 -13.45 12.11
N LEU A 113 12.41 -12.41 12.55
CA LEU A 113 11.81 -11.17 13.10
C LEU A 113 11.89 -10.05 12.08
N ILE A 114 10.88 -9.94 11.20
CA ILE A 114 10.81 -8.92 10.15
C ILE A 114 10.42 -7.58 10.77
N GLY A 115 11.22 -6.53 10.51
CA GLY A 115 11.03 -5.19 11.09
C GLY A 115 11.86 -4.93 12.35
N LYS A 116 12.63 -5.94 12.82
CA LYS A 116 13.67 -5.77 13.83
C LYS A 116 15.01 -5.44 13.16
N ASP A 117 16.01 -5.10 13.95
CA ASP A 117 17.37 -4.86 13.46
C ASP A 117 17.86 -5.98 12.54
N GLY A 118 18.29 -5.62 11.34
CA GLY A 118 18.74 -6.55 10.30
C GLY A 118 17.84 -6.54 9.06
N THR A 119 18.21 -7.36 8.09
CA THR A 119 17.48 -7.49 6.82
C THR A 119 16.97 -8.92 6.66
N SER A 120 15.66 -9.08 6.53
CA SER A 120 15.05 -10.38 6.25
C SER A 120 15.01 -10.68 4.76
N PHE A 121 15.14 -11.96 4.39
CA PHE A 121 15.15 -12.40 3.00
C PHE A 121 14.04 -13.42 2.75
N VAL A 122 13.24 -13.19 1.71
CA VAL A 122 12.19 -14.11 1.26
C VAL A 122 12.50 -14.55 -0.16
N TYR A 123 13.06 -15.74 -0.30
CA TYR A 123 13.49 -16.29 -1.57
C TYR A 123 12.73 -17.58 -1.92
N GLY A 124 12.59 -17.87 -3.20
CA GLY A 124 11.96 -19.11 -3.65
C GLY A 124 11.45 -19.03 -5.08
N PRO A 125 10.91 -20.14 -5.62
CA PRO A 125 10.49 -20.18 -7.01
C PRO A 125 9.26 -19.29 -7.29
N CYS A 126 9.10 -18.85 -8.54
CA CYS A 126 7.90 -18.13 -8.99
C CYS A 126 6.67 -18.99 -8.77
N ALA A 127 6.69 -20.19 -9.33
CA ALA A 127 5.64 -21.19 -9.18
C ALA A 127 6.20 -22.44 -8.49
N VAL A 128 5.34 -23.17 -7.77
CA VAL A 128 5.60 -24.53 -7.36
C VAL A 128 5.35 -25.43 -8.55
N GLU A 129 6.39 -26.09 -9.04
CA GLU A 129 6.33 -26.93 -10.25
C GLU A 129 6.48 -28.42 -9.90
N SER A 130 7.37 -28.75 -8.95
CA SER A 130 7.56 -30.09 -8.42
C SER A 130 8.18 -30.07 -7.03
N TYR A 131 8.17 -31.22 -6.35
CA TYR A 131 8.83 -31.40 -5.06
C TYR A 131 10.35 -31.17 -5.18
N GLU A 132 10.96 -31.74 -6.21
CA GLU A 132 12.40 -31.68 -6.47
C GLU A 132 12.86 -30.23 -6.69
N GLN A 133 12.09 -29.46 -7.47
CA GLN A 133 12.36 -28.04 -7.72
C GLN A 133 12.36 -27.26 -6.41
N VAL A 134 11.31 -27.43 -5.59
CA VAL A 134 11.17 -26.71 -4.31
C VAL A 134 12.23 -27.14 -3.31
N ASP A 135 12.51 -28.46 -3.17
CA ASP A 135 13.52 -28.95 -2.22
C ASP A 135 14.95 -28.51 -2.59
N ALA A 136 15.28 -28.44 -3.88
CA ALA A 136 16.57 -27.93 -4.35
C ALA A 136 16.77 -26.46 -3.96
N VAL A 137 15.75 -25.62 -4.16
CA VAL A 137 15.77 -24.21 -3.75
C VAL A 137 15.81 -24.07 -2.24
N ALA A 138 14.96 -24.80 -1.51
CA ALA A 138 14.89 -24.78 -0.06
C ALA A 138 16.20 -25.20 0.61
N LYS A 139 16.90 -26.23 0.04
CA LYS A 139 18.22 -26.65 0.47
C LYS A 139 19.22 -25.48 0.38
N SER A 140 19.28 -24.81 -0.78
CA SER A 140 20.19 -23.67 -0.98
C SER A 140 19.91 -22.51 -0.03
N ILE A 141 18.62 -22.26 0.29
CA ILE A 141 18.19 -21.22 1.22
C ILE A 141 18.63 -21.57 2.66
N SER A 142 18.31 -22.79 3.12
CA SER A 142 18.63 -23.23 4.47
C SER A 142 20.14 -23.35 4.74
N GLU A 143 20.93 -23.79 3.76
CA GLU A 143 22.39 -23.86 3.85
C GLU A 143 23.07 -22.48 4.01
N LYS A 144 22.35 -21.41 3.62
CA LYS A 144 22.78 -20.00 3.81
C LYS A 144 22.26 -19.39 5.11
N GLY A 145 21.61 -20.17 5.96
CA GLY A 145 21.04 -19.70 7.23
C GLY A 145 19.79 -18.83 7.08
N LEU A 146 19.19 -18.79 5.89
CA LEU A 146 17.94 -18.06 5.66
C LEU A 146 16.75 -18.90 6.15
N LYS A 147 15.65 -18.24 6.58
CA LYS A 147 14.57 -18.91 7.29
C LYS A 147 13.22 -18.88 6.56
N LEU A 148 13.12 -18.20 5.43
CA LEU A 148 11.86 -18.04 4.72
C LEU A 148 11.96 -18.51 3.28
N ILE A 149 10.98 -19.30 2.83
CA ILE A 149 10.81 -19.68 1.44
C ILE A 149 9.48 -19.16 0.91
N ARG A 150 9.49 -18.62 -0.32
CA ARG A 150 8.28 -18.30 -1.07
C ARG A 150 8.06 -19.28 -2.22
N GLY A 151 6.82 -19.51 -2.59
CA GLY A 151 6.46 -20.24 -3.81
C GLY A 151 4.99 -19.99 -4.15
N GLY A 152 4.66 -19.83 -5.43
CA GLY A 152 3.27 -19.67 -5.86
C GLY A 152 2.61 -21.03 -6.09
N ALA A 153 1.75 -21.47 -5.17
CA ALA A 153 0.89 -22.65 -5.37
C ALA A 153 -0.28 -22.32 -6.29
N TYR A 154 -0.85 -21.13 -6.17
CA TYR A 154 -1.83 -20.54 -7.06
C TYR A 154 -1.18 -19.44 -7.89
N LYS A 155 -1.49 -19.38 -9.19
CA LYS A 155 -0.86 -18.43 -10.12
C LYS A 155 -1.92 -17.64 -10.90
N PRO A 156 -2.27 -16.42 -10.45
CA PRO A 156 -3.15 -15.55 -11.23
C PRO A 156 -2.42 -15.07 -12.49
N ARG A 157 -2.77 -15.65 -13.64
CA ARG A 157 -2.16 -15.32 -14.93
C ARG A 157 -3.06 -14.39 -15.74
N THR A 158 -2.46 -13.65 -16.65
CA THR A 158 -3.22 -12.78 -17.58
C THR A 158 -4.00 -13.62 -18.59
N SER A 159 -3.41 -14.72 -19.04
CA SER A 159 -4.08 -15.70 -19.93
C SER A 159 -4.64 -16.86 -19.11
N PRO A 160 -5.91 -17.28 -19.34
CA PRO A 160 -6.47 -18.45 -18.68
C PRO A 160 -5.86 -19.77 -19.17
N TYR A 161 -5.09 -19.74 -20.25
CA TYR A 161 -4.40 -20.91 -20.82
C TYR A 161 -2.99 -21.13 -20.26
N ASP A 162 -2.46 -20.16 -19.52
CA ASP A 162 -1.18 -20.31 -18.85
C ASP A 162 -1.30 -21.22 -17.62
N PHE A 163 -0.15 -21.74 -17.15
CA PHE A 163 -0.09 -22.57 -15.94
C PHE A 163 -0.67 -21.81 -14.72
N GLN A 164 -1.76 -22.34 -14.15
CA GLN A 164 -2.48 -21.71 -13.04
C GLN A 164 -1.94 -22.09 -11.65
N GLY A 165 -0.89 -22.90 -11.58
CA GLY A 165 -0.34 -23.46 -10.35
C GLY A 165 -0.89 -24.85 -10.04
N LEU A 166 -0.27 -25.51 -9.05
CA LEU A 166 -0.70 -26.84 -8.59
C LEU A 166 -1.79 -26.79 -7.51
N GLY A 167 -2.23 -25.60 -7.11
CA GLY A 167 -3.26 -25.45 -6.09
C GLY A 167 -2.89 -26.12 -4.76
N LEU A 168 -3.79 -26.89 -4.18
CA LEU A 168 -3.59 -27.59 -2.92
C LEU A 168 -2.35 -28.50 -2.93
N GLU A 169 -2.07 -29.19 -4.03
CA GLU A 169 -0.87 -30.03 -4.14
C GLU A 169 0.41 -29.18 -4.00
N GLY A 170 0.44 -28.00 -4.62
CA GLY A 170 1.54 -27.04 -4.45
C GLY A 170 1.70 -26.56 -3.01
N LEU A 171 0.60 -26.35 -2.27
CA LEU A 171 0.62 -26.01 -0.85
C LEU A 171 1.24 -27.14 -0.02
N LYS A 172 0.85 -28.38 -0.27
CA LYS A 172 1.39 -29.58 0.42
C LYS A 172 2.88 -29.73 0.19
N ILE A 173 3.34 -29.60 -1.05
CA ILE A 173 4.76 -29.64 -1.43
C ILE A 173 5.54 -28.55 -0.65
N LEU A 174 5.07 -27.31 -0.68
CA LEU A 174 5.72 -26.21 0.05
C LEU A 174 5.79 -26.46 1.55
N SER A 175 4.70 -26.91 2.16
CA SER A 175 4.63 -27.20 3.58
C SER A 175 5.57 -28.33 3.98
N GLU A 176 5.58 -29.43 3.23
CA GLU A 176 6.45 -30.58 3.50
C GLU A 176 7.92 -30.18 3.42
N VAL A 177 8.32 -29.49 2.34
CA VAL A 177 9.69 -29.02 2.14
C VAL A 177 10.08 -27.96 3.18
N GLY A 178 9.18 -27.03 3.50
CA GLY A 178 9.39 -26.03 4.53
C GLY A 178 9.67 -26.68 5.89
N LYS A 179 8.82 -27.62 6.33
CA LYS A 179 9.01 -28.38 7.57
C LYS A 179 10.32 -29.17 7.58
N LYS A 180 10.63 -29.88 6.48
CA LYS A 180 11.87 -30.66 6.33
C LYS A 180 13.12 -29.80 6.47
N ARG A 181 13.08 -28.54 6.03
CA ARG A 181 14.23 -27.61 5.98
C ARG A 181 14.21 -26.55 7.08
N GLY A 182 13.19 -26.54 7.94
CA GLY A 182 13.01 -25.52 9.01
C GLY A 182 12.73 -24.13 8.47
N LEU A 183 12.05 -24.01 7.32
CA LEU A 183 11.73 -22.75 6.64
C LEU A 183 10.26 -22.37 6.84
N GLY A 184 9.99 -21.08 7.13
CA GLY A 184 8.66 -20.51 7.08
C GLY A 184 8.19 -20.32 5.64
N VAL A 185 6.95 -20.72 5.38
CA VAL A 185 6.35 -20.77 4.04
C VAL A 185 5.52 -19.53 3.74
N VAL A 186 5.87 -18.84 2.64
CA VAL A 186 5.14 -17.68 2.12
C VAL A 186 4.53 -18.05 0.77
N THR A 187 3.21 -17.98 0.63
CA THR A 187 2.53 -18.24 -0.66
C THR A 187 1.37 -17.29 -0.91
N GLU A 188 1.09 -17.05 -2.20
CA GLU A 188 -0.01 -16.18 -2.62
C GLU A 188 -1.35 -16.91 -2.51
N ILE A 189 -2.32 -16.26 -1.88
CA ILE A 189 -3.73 -16.65 -1.86
C ILE A 189 -4.50 -15.71 -2.78
N VAL A 190 -5.37 -16.26 -3.61
CA VAL A 190 -6.05 -15.53 -4.69
C VAL A 190 -7.48 -15.19 -4.35
N THR A 191 -8.19 -16.09 -3.67
CA THR A 191 -9.57 -15.88 -3.26
C THR A 191 -9.79 -16.16 -1.78
N PRO A 192 -10.82 -15.59 -1.14
CA PRO A 192 -11.17 -15.93 0.24
C PRO A 192 -11.48 -17.43 0.43
N GLY A 193 -12.03 -18.08 -0.62
CA GLY A 193 -12.38 -19.50 -0.55
C GLY A 193 -11.17 -20.45 -0.48
N ASP A 194 -10.00 -20.01 -0.97
CA ASP A 194 -8.76 -20.79 -0.90
C ASP A 194 -8.08 -20.65 0.47
N LEU A 195 -8.49 -19.68 1.28
CA LEU A 195 -7.76 -19.28 2.49
C LEU A 195 -7.84 -20.36 3.56
N ASP A 196 -9.05 -20.86 3.88
CA ASP A 196 -9.27 -21.81 4.97
C ASP A 196 -8.43 -23.09 4.79
N GLU A 197 -8.40 -23.62 3.56
CA GLU A 197 -7.59 -24.80 3.23
C GLU A 197 -6.09 -24.49 3.27
N ALA A 198 -5.68 -23.28 2.84
CA ALA A 198 -4.28 -22.91 2.79
C ALA A 198 -3.64 -22.69 4.16
N LEU A 199 -4.40 -22.26 5.17
CA LEU A 199 -3.88 -21.91 6.51
C LEU A 199 -3.13 -23.06 7.21
N GLU A 200 -3.44 -24.32 6.90
CA GLU A 200 -2.74 -25.49 7.45
C GLU A 200 -1.30 -25.66 6.90
N TYR A 201 -1.04 -25.12 5.69
CA TYR A 201 0.17 -25.37 4.92
C TYR A 201 1.14 -24.18 4.89
N ILE A 202 0.73 -23.01 5.36
CA ILE A 202 1.48 -21.77 5.19
C ILE A 202 1.75 -21.06 6.51
N ASP A 203 2.80 -20.26 6.57
CA ASP A 203 3.15 -19.42 7.70
C ASP A 203 2.83 -17.94 7.44
N VAL A 204 2.82 -17.51 6.18
CA VAL A 204 2.52 -16.15 5.75
C VAL A 204 1.57 -16.17 4.55
N ILE A 205 0.47 -15.45 4.65
CA ILE A 205 -0.45 -15.18 3.54
C ILE A 205 0.15 -14.07 2.68
N GLN A 206 0.50 -14.35 1.43
CA GLN A 206 0.86 -13.29 0.49
C GLN A 206 -0.39 -12.84 -0.27
N ILE A 207 -0.65 -11.55 -0.28
CA ILE A 207 -1.66 -10.92 -1.15
C ILE A 207 -0.93 -10.25 -2.32
N GLY A 208 -1.13 -10.78 -3.51
CA GLY A 208 -0.48 -10.31 -4.73
C GLY A 208 -0.95 -8.93 -5.17
N ALA A 209 -0.12 -8.26 -5.98
CA ALA A 209 -0.39 -6.90 -6.45
C ALA A 209 -1.73 -6.74 -7.21
N ARG A 210 -2.22 -7.80 -7.88
CA ARG A 210 -3.53 -7.79 -8.56
C ARG A 210 -4.71 -7.83 -7.58
N ASN A 211 -4.48 -8.31 -6.36
CA ASN A 211 -5.47 -8.47 -5.30
C ASN A 211 -5.38 -7.41 -4.19
N MET A 212 -4.52 -6.39 -4.34
CA MET A 212 -4.42 -5.31 -3.34
C MET A 212 -5.76 -4.60 -3.09
N GLN A 213 -6.64 -4.55 -4.09
CA GLN A 213 -7.97 -3.96 -4.00
C GLN A 213 -9.10 -4.99 -3.85
N ASN A 214 -8.78 -6.25 -3.64
CA ASN A 214 -9.76 -7.28 -3.30
C ASN A 214 -10.08 -7.19 -1.80
N PHE A 215 -10.96 -6.23 -1.44
CA PHE A 215 -11.27 -5.91 -0.05
C PHE A 215 -11.86 -7.09 0.73
N GLU A 216 -12.56 -8.00 0.06
CA GLU A 216 -13.07 -9.22 0.72
C GLU A 216 -11.93 -10.17 1.10
N LEU A 217 -10.93 -10.33 0.23
CA LEU A 217 -9.73 -11.11 0.55
C LEU A 217 -8.90 -10.43 1.67
N LEU A 218 -8.76 -9.10 1.64
CA LEU A 218 -8.08 -8.35 2.69
C LEU A 218 -8.73 -8.55 4.06
N LYS A 219 -10.07 -8.48 4.10
CA LYS A 219 -10.83 -8.71 5.34
C LYS A 219 -10.72 -10.15 5.82
N ALA A 220 -10.78 -11.13 4.91
CA ALA A 220 -10.64 -12.54 5.24
C ALA A 220 -9.24 -12.82 5.82
N ALA A 221 -8.17 -12.36 5.16
CA ALA A 221 -6.81 -12.47 5.67
C ALA A 221 -6.62 -11.74 7.02
N GLY A 222 -7.27 -10.58 7.18
CA GLY A 222 -7.27 -9.81 8.42
C GLY A 222 -8.01 -10.48 9.59
N ALA A 223 -8.90 -11.42 9.32
CA ALA A 223 -9.59 -12.21 10.34
C ALA A 223 -8.80 -13.45 10.80
N THR A 224 -7.61 -13.69 10.25
CA THR A 224 -6.71 -14.80 10.63
C THR A 224 -5.58 -14.30 11.53
N ASP A 225 -4.92 -15.23 12.22
CA ASP A 225 -3.73 -14.94 13.05
C ASP A 225 -2.42 -15.04 12.25
N LYS A 226 -2.49 -15.44 10.97
CA LYS A 226 -1.29 -15.59 10.14
C LYS A 226 -0.78 -14.22 9.67
N PRO A 227 0.53 -13.98 9.70
CA PRO A 227 1.12 -12.79 9.07
C PRO A 227 0.70 -12.61 7.62
N VAL A 228 0.48 -11.35 7.21
CA VAL A 228 0.08 -11.02 5.84
C VAL A 228 1.15 -10.17 5.16
N LEU A 229 1.72 -10.68 4.07
CA LEU A 229 2.59 -9.92 3.18
C LEU A 229 1.74 -9.32 2.06
N LEU A 230 1.50 -8.01 2.15
CA LEU A 230 0.69 -7.26 1.20
C LEU A 230 1.58 -6.61 0.14
N LYS A 231 1.40 -6.96 -1.13
CA LYS A 231 2.12 -6.36 -2.26
C LYS A 231 1.39 -5.15 -2.81
N ARG A 232 2.14 -4.05 -3.05
CA ARG A 232 1.62 -2.84 -3.69
C ARG A 232 1.02 -3.15 -5.06
N GLY A 233 -0.15 -2.60 -5.35
CA GLY A 233 -0.83 -2.72 -6.63
C GLY A 233 -0.04 -2.09 -7.77
N LEU A 234 -0.25 -2.60 -9.00
CA LEU A 234 0.52 -2.25 -10.20
C LEU A 234 0.45 -0.75 -10.58
N ALA A 235 -0.61 -0.05 -10.19
CA ALA A 235 -0.81 1.38 -10.43
C ALA A 235 -1.32 2.10 -9.17
N ALA A 236 -1.09 1.49 -7.99
CA ALA A 236 -1.57 2.01 -6.73
C ALA A 236 -0.68 3.15 -6.20
N THR A 237 -1.32 4.19 -5.71
CA THR A 237 -0.66 5.22 -4.91
C THR A 237 -0.22 4.65 -3.57
N ILE A 238 0.70 5.33 -2.88
CA ILE A 238 1.09 4.96 -1.51
C ILE A 238 -0.12 5.02 -0.57
N ASP A 239 -0.99 5.99 -0.76
CA ASP A 239 -2.20 6.17 0.03
C ASP A 239 -3.18 5.00 -0.10
N GLU A 240 -3.45 4.53 -1.31
CA GLU A 240 -4.27 3.34 -1.56
C GLU A 240 -3.64 2.09 -0.93
N PHE A 241 -2.32 2.00 -0.95
CA PHE A 241 -1.59 0.87 -0.36
C PHE A 241 -1.70 0.86 1.17
N ILE A 242 -1.57 2.02 1.82
CA ILE A 242 -1.77 2.18 3.27
C ILE A 242 -3.21 1.81 3.66
N HIS A 243 -4.22 2.26 2.89
CA HIS A 243 -5.61 1.91 3.14
C HIS A 243 -5.90 0.41 2.93
N ALA A 244 -5.23 -0.24 2.00
CA ALA A 244 -5.34 -1.70 1.85
C ALA A 244 -4.81 -2.44 3.09
N ALA A 245 -3.69 -1.99 3.68
CA ALA A 245 -3.21 -2.52 4.96
C ALA A 245 -4.19 -2.25 6.11
N GLU A 246 -4.83 -1.07 6.13
CA GLU A 246 -5.86 -0.73 7.12
C GLU A 246 -7.07 -1.70 7.07
N TYR A 247 -7.48 -2.14 5.87
CA TYR A 247 -8.54 -3.17 5.74
C TYR A 247 -8.18 -4.47 6.47
N ILE A 248 -6.92 -4.89 6.40
CA ILE A 248 -6.44 -6.08 7.11
C ILE A 248 -6.44 -5.82 8.62
N MET A 249 -5.80 -4.73 9.05
CA MET A 249 -5.65 -4.40 10.47
C MET A 249 -7.00 -4.15 11.16
N SER A 250 -7.97 -3.59 10.45
CA SER A 250 -9.33 -3.34 10.98
C SER A 250 -10.09 -4.62 11.34
N LYS A 251 -9.58 -5.79 10.93
CA LYS A 251 -10.14 -7.11 11.30
C LYS A 251 -9.39 -7.79 12.46
N GLY A 252 -8.37 -7.14 13.00
CA GLY A 252 -7.64 -7.58 14.19
C GLY A 252 -6.24 -8.13 13.92
N ASN A 253 -5.84 -8.34 12.66
CA ASN A 253 -4.51 -8.82 12.33
C ASN A 253 -3.52 -7.66 12.22
N GLU A 254 -2.62 -7.55 13.20
CA GLU A 254 -1.56 -6.54 13.25
C GLU A 254 -0.26 -7.00 12.59
N ASN A 255 -0.14 -8.27 12.21
CA ASN A 255 1.07 -8.86 11.64
C ASN A 255 1.13 -8.64 10.12
N ILE A 256 1.29 -7.40 9.69
CA ILE A 256 1.29 -7.01 8.29
C ILE A 256 2.69 -6.59 7.85
N ILE A 257 3.12 -7.07 6.69
CA ILE A 257 4.37 -6.73 6.03
C ILE A 257 4.01 -6.05 4.70
N LEU A 258 4.44 -4.81 4.50
CA LEU A 258 4.27 -4.11 3.24
C LEU A 258 5.37 -4.52 2.25
N CYS A 259 5.02 -4.71 0.97
CA CYS A 259 6.00 -5.09 -0.04
C CYS A 259 5.87 -4.19 -1.28
N GLU A 260 6.86 -3.29 -1.45
CA GLU A 260 7.05 -2.54 -2.70
C GLU A 260 7.56 -3.51 -3.78
N ARG A 261 7.00 -3.43 -4.99
CA ARG A 261 7.32 -4.35 -6.10
C ARG A 261 7.36 -3.69 -7.48
N GLY A 262 7.44 -2.39 -7.51
CA GLY A 262 7.38 -1.58 -8.71
C GLY A 262 5.95 -1.28 -9.18
N ILE A 263 5.81 -0.18 -9.87
CA ILE A 263 4.56 0.30 -10.44
C ILE A 263 4.69 0.40 -11.97
N ARG A 264 3.57 0.30 -12.68
CA ARG A 264 3.52 0.54 -14.12
C ARG A 264 3.71 2.03 -14.41
N THR A 265 4.64 2.32 -15.29
CA THR A 265 4.90 3.65 -15.83
C THR A 265 5.02 3.57 -17.35
N TYR A 266 5.38 4.66 -17.98
CA TYR A 266 5.70 4.69 -19.42
C TYR A 266 7.03 4.01 -19.76
N GLU A 267 7.93 3.78 -18.77
CA GLU A 267 9.23 3.14 -18.98
C GLU A 267 9.08 1.66 -19.36
N LYS A 268 9.85 1.21 -20.35
CA LYS A 268 9.81 -0.15 -20.89
C LYS A 268 11.13 -0.90 -20.77
N ALA A 269 12.20 -0.24 -20.30
CA ALA A 269 13.50 -0.89 -20.08
C ALA A 269 13.46 -1.91 -18.94
N THR A 270 12.49 -1.79 -18.04
CA THR A 270 12.18 -2.73 -16.96
C THR A 270 10.71 -3.13 -17.02
N ARG A 271 10.37 -4.26 -16.41
CA ARG A 271 8.98 -4.76 -16.32
C ARG A 271 8.05 -3.78 -15.60
N ASN A 272 8.53 -3.19 -14.51
CA ASN A 272 7.90 -2.12 -13.76
C ASN A 272 8.98 -1.16 -13.26
N THR A 273 8.63 0.07 -12.96
CA THR A 273 9.52 1.03 -12.32
C THR A 273 9.54 0.77 -10.82
N LEU A 274 10.70 0.43 -10.27
CA LEU A 274 10.87 0.29 -8.82
C LEU A 274 10.79 1.68 -8.17
N ASP A 275 9.75 1.91 -7.37
CA ASP A 275 9.59 3.12 -6.59
C ASP A 275 10.30 2.96 -5.23
N ILE A 276 11.61 3.11 -5.26
CA ILE A 276 12.43 2.94 -4.05
C ILE A 276 12.11 4.01 -2.98
N SER A 277 11.60 5.17 -3.39
CA SER A 277 11.19 6.25 -2.48
C SER A 277 9.95 5.88 -1.65
N ALA A 278 9.18 4.89 -2.09
CA ALA A 278 8.05 4.38 -1.32
C ALA A 278 8.48 3.81 0.06
N VAL A 279 9.67 3.24 0.16
CA VAL A 279 10.17 2.63 1.40
C VAL A 279 10.20 3.63 2.56
N PRO A 280 10.97 4.73 2.51
CA PRO A 280 11.01 5.69 3.61
C PRO A 280 9.66 6.39 3.84
N ILE A 281 8.86 6.62 2.80
CA ILE A 281 7.52 7.20 2.95
C ILE A 281 6.61 6.26 3.75
N LEU A 282 6.55 4.97 3.41
CA LEU A 282 5.76 3.98 4.14
C LEU A 282 6.22 3.85 5.60
N LYS A 283 7.52 3.89 5.87
CA LYS A 283 8.07 3.84 7.23
C LYS A 283 7.78 5.11 8.04
N GLN A 284 7.62 6.26 7.39
CA GLN A 284 7.20 7.50 8.05
C GLN A 284 5.69 7.55 8.33
N GLU A 285 4.89 7.04 7.41
CA GLU A 285 3.42 7.08 7.51
C GLU A 285 2.86 5.93 8.36
N THR A 286 3.52 4.75 8.36
CA THR A 286 3.06 3.55 9.06
C THR A 286 4.10 3.00 10.03
N HIS A 287 3.66 2.19 10.99
CA HIS A 287 4.54 1.43 11.89
C HIS A 287 4.87 0.02 11.36
N LEU A 288 4.46 -0.32 10.13
CA LEU A 288 4.60 -1.64 9.54
C LEU A 288 5.98 -1.84 8.89
N PRO A 289 6.56 -3.04 8.93
CA PRO A 289 7.78 -3.36 8.22
C PRO A 289 7.56 -3.31 6.70
N VAL A 290 8.61 -2.88 5.98
CA VAL A 290 8.58 -2.69 4.52
C VAL A 290 9.65 -3.54 3.85
N MET A 291 9.23 -4.43 2.94
CA MET A 291 10.09 -5.23 2.08
C MET A 291 10.08 -4.73 0.64
N VAL A 292 11.08 -5.11 -0.13
CA VAL A 292 11.18 -4.79 -1.56
C VAL A 292 11.33 -6.07 -2.38
N ASP A 293 10.42 -6.29 -3.33
CA ASP A 293 10.49 -7.36 -4.31
C ASP A 293 11.25 -6.87 -5.56
N VAL A 294 12.50 -7.27 -5.66
CA VAL A 294 13.40 -6.83 -6.73
C VAL A 294 13.22 -7.60 -8.04
N THR A 295 12.56 -8.76 -8.00
CA THR A 295 12.28 -9.54 -9.21
C THR A 295 11.08 -9.01 -9.98
N HIS A 296 9.94 -8.86 -9.28
CA HIS A 296 8.72 -8.38 -9.94
C HIS A 296 8.74 -6.89 -10.27
N SER A 297 9.65 -6.12 -9.66
CA SER A 297 9.87 -4.73 -10.03
C SER A 297 10.56 -4.64 -11.38
N THR A 298 11.80 -5.06 -11.48
CA THR A 298 12.63 -4.84 -12.69
C THR A 298 12.39 -5.87 -13.79
N GLY A 299 12.11 -7.13 -13.43
CA GLY A 299 12.01 -8.25 -14.37
C GLY A 299 13.35 -8.59 -15.07
N ARG A 300 14.46 -8.07 -14.54
CA ARG A 300 15.80 -8.21 -15.13
C ARG A 300 16.78 -8.75 -14.11
N ARG A 301 17.45 -9.88 -14.46
CA ARG A 301 18.40 -10.58 -13.60
C ARG A 301 19.63 -9.73 -13.23
N ASP A 302 20.15 -8.94 -14.17
CA ASP A 302 21.29 -8.06 -13.98
C ASP A 302 21.03 -6.92 -12.99
N LEU A 303 19.76 -6.57 -12.76
CA LEU A 303 19.35 -5.51 -11.84
C LEU A 303 18.97 -6.00 -10.43
N LEU A 304 18.88 -7.33 -10.19
CA LEU A 304 18.46 -7.85 -8.89
C LEU A 304 19.40 -7.39 -7.76
N LEU A 305 20.71 -7.60 -7.93
CA LEU A 305 21.69 -7.25 -6.90
C LEU A 305 21.81 -5.72 -6.67
N PRO A 306 21.93 -4.87 -7.71
CA PRO A 306 21.92 -3.42 -7.52
C PRO A 306 20.66 -2.92 -6.81
N CYS A 307 19.47 -3.42 -7.20
CA CYS A 307 18.21 -3.02 -6.57
C CYS A 307 18.08 -3.53 -5.13
N ALA A 308 18.54 -4.73 -4.82
CA ALA A 308 18.57 -5.26 -3.46
C ALA A 308 19.48 -4.42 -2.56
N LYS A 309 20.68 -4.03 -3.03
CA LYS A 309 21.57 -3.14 -2.29
C LYS A 309 20.93 -1.77 -2.04
N ALA A 310 20.27 -1.21 -3.05
CA ALA A 310 19.56 0.06 -2.92
C ALA A 310 18.40 -0.03 -1.91
N ALA A 311 17.64 -1.13 -1.93
CA ALA A 311 16.55 -1.38 -0.98
C ALA A 311 17.04 -1.42 0.47
N ILE A 312 18.15 -2.12 0.73
CA ILE A 312 18.75 -2.18 2.07
C ILE A 312 19.29 -0.81 2.48
N ALA A 313 19.99 -0.12 1.58
CA ALA A 313 20.58 1.19 1.85
C ALA A 313 19.53 2.27 2.20
N ILE A 314 18.32 2.19 1.63
CA ILE A 314 17.23 3.14 1.91
C ILE A 314 16.41 2.76 3.15
N GLY A 315 16.72 1.64 3.79
CA GLY A 315 16.12 1.22 5.05
C GLY A 315 14.94 0.24 4.92
N ALA A 316 14.88 -0.55 3.84
CA ALA A 316 13.93 -1.65 3.76
C ALA A 316 14.25 -2.72 4.82
N ASP A 317 13.21 -3.28 5.46
CA ASP A 317 13.32 -4.33 6.47
C ASP A 317 13.59 -5.71 5.85
N GLY A 318 13.43 -5.83 4.53
CA GLY A 318 13.73 -7.08 3.84
C GLY A 318 13.71 -6.97 2.33
N VAL A 319 14.22 -8.04 1.70
CA VAL A 319 14.27 -8.19 0.24
C VAL A 319 13.60 -9.51 -0.15
N MET A 320 12.75 -9.45 -1.18
CA MET A 320 12.16 -10.61 -1.81
C MET A 320 12.72 -10.80 -3.22
N ALA A 321 13.06 -12.04 -3.57
CA ALA A 321 13.46 -12.38 -4.93
C ALA A 321 13.05 -13.81 -5.33
N GLU A 322 12.85 -14.01 -6.63
CA GLU A 322 12.62 -15.33 -7.20
C GLU A 322 13.94 -16.06 -7.44
N VAL A 323 13.95 -17.34 -7.09
CA VAL A 323 15.09 -18.26 -7.26
C VAL A 323 14.58 -19.55 -7.89
N HIS A 324 15.24 -20.03 -8.93
CA HIS A 324 14.91 -21.27 -9.59
C HIS A 324 16.19 -22.07 -9.88
N PRO A 325 16.18 -23.42 -9.76
CA PRO A 325 17.37 -24.25 -10.07
C PRO A 325 17.85 -24.08 -11.51
N ASP A 326 16.90 -23.99 -12.43
CA ASP A 326 17.14 -23.69 -13.85
C ASP A 326 16.16 -22.59 -14.32
N PRO A 327 16.57 -21.31 -14.30
CA PRO A 327 15.70 -20.21 -14.72
C PRO A 327 15.25 -20.25 -16.19
N SER A 328 15.90 -21.05 -17.04
CA SER A 328 15.57 -21.15 -18.47
C SER A 328 14.27 -21.91 -18.75
N VAL A 329 13.83 -22.74 -17.81
CA VAL A 329 12.61 -23.57 -17.90
C VAL A 329 11.53 -23.17 -16.89
N ALA A 330 11.74 -22.13 -16.11
CA ALA A 330 10.81 -21.67 -15.07
C ALA A 330 9.47 -21.24 -15.66
N LEU A 331 8.33 -21.68 -15.05
CA LEU A 331 6.93 -21.42 -15.46
C LEU A 331 6.37 -20.07 -14.92
#